data_8093c5db8e71afd9681feca8ced5b135
#
_entry.id   8093c5db8e71afd9681feca8ced5b135
#
_cell.length_a   1.000
_cell.length_b   1.000
_cell.length_c   1.000
_cell.angle_alpha   90.00
_cell.angle_beta   90.00
_cell.angle_gamma   90.00
#
_symmetry.space_group_name_H-M   'P 1'
#
loop_
_entity.id
_entity.type
_entity.pdbx_description
1 polymer ?
#
loop_
_entity_poly.entity_id
_entity_poly.type
_entity_poly.pdbx_seq_one_letter_code
_entity_poly.pdbx_strand_id
1 'polypeptide(L)'
;MTSKARVLFVCTANAARSQLAQALLRHTDSEHFEAFSAGTIPTQVDPRTFEALSHIGVSTEGLRSKSIDEFRGERFDYVITLCDKAAAECLSLPGAGEALAWSFEDPVTSTKPDAFRHTLHEIHERIKMFVLVKKNTEKRYG
;
A
#
# COMPACT_ATOMS: atom_id res chain seq x y z
N MET A 1 22.14 -13.85 0.10
CA MET A 1 20.83 -13.39 -0.36
C MET A 1 20.18 -12.50 0.67
N THR A 2 19.89 -11.27 0.30
CA THR A 2 19.18 -10.37 1.17
C THR A 2 17.67 -10.63 1.06
N SER A 3 17.02 -10.83 2.19
CA SER A 3 15.55 -10.96 2.22
C SER A 3 14.93 -9.63 1.82
N LYS A 4 13.79 -9.70 1.15
CA LYS A 4 13.02 -8.52 0.83
C LYS A 4 12.38 -7.96 2.10
N ALA A 5 12.29 -6.65 2.20
CA ALA A 5 11.54 -6.01 3.26
C ALA A 5 10.05 -6.19 2.98
N ARG A 6 9.29 -6.62 3.97
CA ARG A 6 7.86 -6.87 3.83
C ARG A 6 7.09 -5.63 4.23
N VAL A 7 6.25 -5.14 3.35
CA VAL A 7 5.47 -3.90 3.53
C VAL A 7 3.98 -4.20 3.41
N LEU A 8 3.22 -3.89 4.46
CA LEU A 8 1.77 -4.05 4.45
C LEU A 8 1.11 -2.67 4.40
N PHE A 9 0.34 -2.44 3.35
CA PHE A 9 -0.46 -1.22 3.21
C PHE A 9 -1.88 -1.48 3.70
N VAL A 10 -2.38 -0.62 4.56
CA VAL A 10 -3.70 -0.79 5.17
C VAL A 10 -4.58 0.42 4.93
N CYS A 11 -5.81 0.18 4.49
CA CYS A 11 -6.87 1.18 4.50
C CYS A 11 -8.16 0.50 4.98
N THR A 12 -9.29 1.21 4.98
CA THR A 12 -10.50 0.63 5.53
C THR A 12 -11.06 -0.49 4.64
N ALA A 13 -11.39 -0.18 3.39
CA ALA A 13 -12.08 -1.11 2.50
C ALA A 13 -11.16 -2.02 1.68
N ASN A 14 -9.88 -1.70 1.59
CA ASN A 14 -8.94 -2.39 0.69
C ASN A 14 -9.47 -2.41 -0.75
N ALA A 15 -10.13 -1.32 -1.14
CA ALA A 15 -10.77 -1.18 -2.47
C ALA A 15 -9.95 -0.36 -3.44
N ALA A 16 -9.25 0.67 -2.97
CA ALA A 16 -8.50 1.59 -3.84
C ALA A 16 -7.11 1.91 -3.31
N ARG A 17 -6.99 2.77 -2.29
CA ARG A 17 -5.69 3.32 -1.85
C ARG A 17 -4.64 2.25 -1.55
N SER A 18 -4.96 1.25 -0.74
CA SER A 18 -3.99 0.21 -0.39
C SER A 18 -3.70 -0.72 -1.56
N GLN A 19 -4.66 -0.95 -2.45
CA GLN A 19 -4.44 -1.73 -3.66
C GLN A 19 -3.50 -0.99 -4.62
N LEU A 20 -3.72 0.31 -4.80
CA LEU A 20 -2.83 1.15 -5.61
C LEU A 20 -1.40 1.10 -5.04
N ALA A 21 -1.27 1.25 -3.73
CA ALA A 21 0.04 1.25 -3.08
C ALA A 21 0.76 -0.09 -3.26
N GLN A 22 0.05 -1.20 -3.06
CA GLN A 22 0.63 -2.53 -3.25
C GLN A 22 1.16 -2.70 -4.67
N ALA A 23 0.34 -2.40 -5.67
CA ALA A 23 0.72 -2.56 -7.07
C ALA A 23 1.89 -1.62 -7.45
N LEU A 24 1.84 -0.39 -6.97
CA LEU A 24 2.88 0.60 -7.27
C LEU A 24 4.23 0.26 -6.63
N LEU A 25 4.24 -0.22 -5.39
CA LEU A 25 5.50 -0.64 -4.76
C LEU A 25 6.08 -1.84 -5.48
N ARG A 26 5.26 -2.82 -5.82
CA ARG A 26 5.67 -4.00 -6.57
C ARG A 26 6.25 -3.60 -7.94
N HIS A 27 5.65 -2.59 -8.59
CA HIS A 27 6.13 -2.08 -9.87
C HIS A 27 7.43 -1.29 -9.71
N THR A 28 7.56 -0.52 -8.64
CA THR A 28 8.72 0.38 -8.43
C THR A 28 9.97 -0.38 -8.02
N ASP A 29 9.86 -1.33 -7.09
CA ASP A 29 11.03 -2.06 -6.59
C ASP A 29 10.66 -3.42 -5.99
N SER A 30 10.42 -4.40 -6.85
CA SER A 30 10.12 -5.76 -6.40
C SER A 30 11.35 -6.53 -5.95
N GLU A 31 12.54 -6.03 -6.21
CA GLU A 31 13.79 -6.69 -5.78
C GLU A 31 14.02 -6.54 -4.28
N HIS A 32 13.71 -5.38 -3.73
CA HIS A 32 14.01 -5.04 -2.33
C HIS A 32 12.79 -5.10 -1.42
N PHE A 33 11.58 -5.06 -1.99
CA PHE A 33 10.34 -5.00 -1.21
C PHE A 33 9.32 -6.02 -1.68
N GLU A 34 8.66 -6.63 -0.70
CA GLU A 34 7.52 -7.50 -0.97
C GLU A 34 6.28 -6.76 -0.45
N ALA A 35 5.34 -6.45 -1.35
CA ALA A 35 4.19 -5.60 -1.05
C ALA A 35 2.93 -6.40 -0.79
N PHE A 36 2.21 -6.01 0.24
CA PHE A 36 0.92 -6.60 0.63
C PHE A 36 -0.07 -5.48 0.93
N SER A 37 -1.35 -5.79 0.89
CA SER A 37 -2.39 -4.83 1.29
C SER A 37 -3.53 -5.54 2.01
N ALA A 38 -4.23 -4.80 2.86
CA ALA A 38 -5.37 -5.32 3.59
C ALA A 38 -6.30 -4.19 4.01
N GLY A 39 -7.51 -4.57 4.40
CA GLY A 39 -8.50 -3.64 4.94
C GLY A 39 -8.97 -4.06 6.31
N THR A 40 -9.34 -3.08 7.12
CA THR A 40 -9.95 -3.37 8.42
C THR A 40 -11.40 -3.82 8.25
N ILE A 41 -12.08 -3.33 7.21
CA ILE A 41 -13.43 -3.75 6.82
C ILE A 41 -13.43 -3.94 5.31
N PRO A 42 -12.90 -5.08 4.80
CA PRO A 42 -12.71 -5.26 3.37
C PRO A 42 -14.03 -5.37 2.61
N THR A 43 -14.06 -4.82 1.41
CA THR A 43 -15.20 -4.91 0.51
C THR A 43 -14.78 -5.61 -0.79
N GLN A 44 -14.62 -4.87 -1.87
CA GLN A 44 -14.16 -5.38 -3.16
C GLN A 44 -13.19 -4.36 -3.77
N VAL A 45 -12.30 -4.81 -4.62
CA VAL A 45 -11.44 -3.90 -5.36
C VAL A 45 -12.31 -3.09 -6.32
N ASP A 46 -12.24 -1.77 -6.24
CA ASP A 46 -13.00 -0.91 -7.15
C ASP A 46 -12.45 -1.07 -8.57
N PRO A 47 -13.31 -1.28 -9.59
CA PRO A 47 -12.83 -1.46 -10.97
C PRO A 47 -11.97 -0.30 -11.48
N ARG A 48 -12.20 0.91 -10.97
CA ARG A 48 -11.41 2.08 -11.36
C ARG A 48 -9.97 1.98 -10.87
N THR A 49 -9.71 1.18 -9.82
CA THR A 49 -8.36 0.87 -9.36
C THR A 49 -7.59 0.15 -10.47
N PHE A 50 -8.21 -0.88 -11.05
CA PHE A 50 -7.60 -1.62 -12.15
C PHE A 50 -7.38 -0.74 -13.38
N GLU A 51 -8.36 0.09 -13.72
CA GLU A 51 -8.27 1.00 -14.86
C GLU A 51 -7.12 1.99 -14.70
N ALA A 52 -7.00 2.60 -13.52
CA ALA A 52 -5.95 3.57 -13.26
C ALA A 52 -4.55 2.96 -13.39
N LEU A 53 -4.36 1.77 -12.83
CA LEU A 53 -3.07 1.06 -12.88
C LEU A 53 -2.75 0.63 -14.31
N SER A 54 -3.72 0.05 -15.00
CA SER A 54 -3.54 -0.41 -16.38
C SER A 54 -3.19 0.74 -17.32
N HIS A 55 -3.77 1.90 -17.08
CA HIS A 55 -3.50 3.10 -17.91
C HIS A 55 -2.02 3.49 -17.91
N ILE A 56 -1.31 3.24 -16.82
CA ILE A 56 0.14 3.55 -16.74
C ILE A 56 1.02 2.31 -16.85
N GLY A 57 0.44 1.19 -17.28
CA GLY A 57 1.20 -0.04 -17.53
C GLY A 57 1.64 -0.80 -16.28
N VAL A 58 0.98 -0.58 -15.16
CA VAL A 58 1.28 -1.30 -13.91
C VAL A 58 0.41 -2.55 -13.81
N SER A 59 1.03 -3.70 -13.52
CA SER A 59 0.32 -4.97 -13.42
C SER A 59 -0.69 -4.97 -12.28
N THR A 60 -1.87 -5.52 -12.56
CA THR A 60 -2.94 -5.70 -11.57
C THR A 60 -3.07 -7.15 -11.13
N GLU A 61 -2.13 -8.00 -11.53
CA GLU A 61 -2.18 -9.42 -11.22
C GLU A 61 -2.22 -9.69 -9.72
N GLY A 62 -3.15 -10.54 -9.30
CA GLY A 62 -3.27 -10.97 -7.91
C GLY A 62 -3.89 -9.98 -6.96
N LEU A 63 -4.31 -8.81 -7.42
CA LEU A 63 -4.97 -7.83 -6.55
C LEU A 63 -6.35 -8.32 -6.16
N ARG A 64 -6.60 -8.38 -4.84
CA ARG A 64 -7.91 -8.74 -4.29
C ARG A 64 -8.10 -8.04 -2.95
N SER A 65 -9.35 -7.74 -2.63
CA SER A 65 -9.69 -7.16 -1.34
C SER A 65 -9.63 -8.27 -0.28
N LYS A 66 -9.00 -7.99 0.86
CA LYS A 66 -8.81 -8.96 1.93
C LYS A 66 -8.72 -8.28 3.28
N SER A 67 -9.05 -9.05 4.31
CA SER A 67 -9.01 -8.58 5.69
C SER A 67 -7.59 -8.60 6.23
N ILE A 68 -7.30 -7.63 7.09
CA ILE A 68 -6.06 -7.62 7.87
C ILE A 68 -5.90 -8.90 8.70
N ASP A 69 -7.01 -9.57 9.01
CA ASP A 69 -6.99 -10.82 9.75
C ASP A 69 -6.25 -11.95 9.02
N GLU A 70 -6.16 -11.87 7.70
CA GLU A 70 -5.40 -12.86 6.92
C GLU A 70 -3.90 -12.81 7.22
N PHE A 71 -3.44 -11.69 7.79
CA PHE A 71 -2.02 -11.49 8.08
C PHE A 71 -1.68 -11.62 9.57
N ARG A 72 -2.60 -12.10 10.38
CA ARG A 72 -2.34 -12.33 11.80
C ARG A 72 -1.22 -13.35 11.99
N GLY A 73 -0.29 -13.01 12.87
CA GLY A 73 0.87 -13.85 13.13
C GLY A 73 2.01 -13.66 12.15
N GLU A 74 1.83 -12.87 11.11
CA GLU A 74 2.91 -12.56 10.18
C GLU A 74 3.64 -11.30 10.60
N ARG A 75 4.91 -11.23 10.24
CA ARG A 75 5.75 -10.08 10.56
C ARG A 75 5.96 -9.23 9.33
N PHE A 76 5.89 -7.90 9.53
CA PHE A 76 6.15 -6.93 8.47
C PHE A 76 7.21 -5.95 8.94
N ASP A 77 8.12 -5.60 8.05
CA ASP A 77 9.14 -4.59 8.35
C ASP A 77 8.49 -3.21 8.43
N TYR A 78 7.47 -2.99 7.61
CA TYR A 78 6.72 -1.73 7.61
C TYR A 78 5.22 -2.01 7.51
N VAL A 79 4.44 -1.32 8.33
CA VAL A 79 2.98 -1.28 8.19
C VAL A 79 2.61 0.18 7.93
N ILE A 80 2.04 0.43 6.75
CA ILE A 80 1.74 1.79 6.30
C ILE A 80 0.23 1.94 6.15
N THR A 81 -0.37 2.79 6.99
CA THR A 81 -1.80 3.09 6.89
C THR A 81 -1.99 4.27 5.95
N LEU A 82 -3.04 4.21 5.13
CA LEU A 82 -3.28 5.19 4.07
C LEU A 82 -4.51 6.07 4.32
N CYS A 83 -5.15 5.89 5.46
CA CYS A 83 -6.26 6.74 5.87
C CYS A 83 -6.26 6.87 7.39
N ASP A 84 -6.86 7.94 7.88
CA ASP A 84 -6.86 8.25 9.33
C ASP A 84 -7.57 7.18 10.15
N LYS A 85 -8.64 6.62 9.63
CA LYS A 85 -9.39 5.57 10.31
C LYS A 85 -8.56 4.31 10.49
N ALA A 86 -7.86 3.88 9.44
CA ALA A 86 -6.99 2.71 9.53
C ALA A 86 -5.83 2.96 10.49
N ALA A 87 -5.28 4.17 10.50
CA ALA A 87 -4.21 4.52 11.43
C ALA A 87 -4.66 4.38 12.88
N ALA A 88 -5.87 4.84 13.19
CA ALA A 88 -6.43 4.73 14.54
C ALA A 88 -6.66 3.27 14.94
N GLU A 89 -7.12 2.44 14.01
CA GLU A 89 -7.42 1.03 14.26
C GLU A 89 -6.17 0.14 14.33
N CYS A 90 -5.07 0.54 13.69
CA CYS A 90 -3.86 -0.28 13.54
C CYS A 90 -2.67 0.20 14.38
N LEU A 91 -2.90 1.08 15.36
CA LEU A 91 -1.83 1.64 16.19
C LEU A 91 -0.98 0.60 16.92
N SER A 92 -1.54 -0.58 17.19
CA SER A 92 -0.87 -1.61 17.99
C SER A 92 -0.83 -2.94 17.25
N LEU A 93 -0.69 -2.93 15.93
CA LEU A 93 -0.67 -4.16 15.15
C LEU A 93 0.56 -5.01 15.52
N PRO A 94 0.36 -6.23 16.07
CA PRO A 94 1.48 -7.11 16.40
C PRO A 94 2.26 -7.50 15.14
N GLY A 95 3.57 -7.57 15.26
CA GLY A 95 4.45 -7.98 14.17
C GLY A 95 4.90 -6.85 13.25
N ALA A 96 4.51 -5.61 13.55
CA ALA A 96 4.98 -4.46 12.78
C ALA A 96 6.34 -4.01 13.28
N GLY A 97 7.32 -3.88 12.39
CA GLY A 97 8.62 -3.32 12.70
C GLY A 97 8.54 -1.82 12.85
N GLU A 98 8.07 -1.13 11.80
CA GLU A 98 7.88 0.31 11.79
C GLU A 98 6.48 0.61 11.29
N ALA A 99 5.74 1.44 12.03
CA ALA A 99 4.39 1.86 11.63
C ALA A 99 4.44 3.28 11.10
N LEU A 100 3.95 3.47 9.88
CA LEU A 100 3.90 4.77 9.22
C LEU A 100 2.47 5.11 8.89
N ALA A 101 2.11 6.40 8.99
CA ALA A 101 0.79 6.87 8.62
C ALA A 101 0.89 7.86 7.47
N TRP A 102 0.36 7.46 6.31
CA TRP A 102 0.24 8.32 5.14
C TRP A 102 -1.24 8.59 4.93
N SER A 103 -1.62 9.84 4.77
CA SER A 103 -3.03 10.18 4.57
C SER A 103 -3.27 10.64 3.14
N PHE A 104 -4.22 9.99 2.47
CA PHE A 104 -4.62 10.33 1.11
C PHE A 104 -6.14 10.39 1.04
N GLU A 105 -6.65 11.30 0.21
CA GLU A 105 -8.08 11.40 -0.04
C GLU A 105 -8.61 10.11 -0.67
N ASP A 106 -9.80 9.66 -0.23
CA ASP A 106 -10.42 8.46 -0.79
C ASP A 106 -10.99 8.77 -2.18
N PRO A 107 -10.42 8.17 -3.25
CA PRO A 107 -10.90 8.45 -4.60
C PRO A 107 -12.29 7.84 -4.88
N VAL A 108 -12.70 6.82 -4.12
CA VAL A 108 -13.99 6.16 -4.33
C VAL A 108 -15.15 7.12 -4.01
N THR A 109 -15.00 7.92 -2.96
CA THR A 109 -16.05 8.84 -2.53
C THR A 109 -15.88 10.25 -3.08
N SER A 110 -14.82 10.51 -3.82
CA SER A 110 -14.55 11.83 -4.38
C SER A 110 -15.45 12.12 -5.57
N THR A 111 -15.93 13.35 -5.67
CA THR A 111 -16.72 13.84 -6.81
C THR A 111 -15.84 14.53 -7.85
N LYS A 112 -14.55 14.64 -7.59
CA LYS A 112 -13.60 15.31 -8.51
C LYS A 112 -13.37 14.44 -9.74
N PRO A 113 -13.27 15.05 -10.95
CA PRO A 113 -12.84 14.31 -12.12
C PRO A 113 -11.41 13.82 -11.92
N ASP A 114 -11.09 12.67 -12.48
CA ASP A 114 -9.75 12.07 -12.39
C ASP A 114 -9.25 11.81 -10.97
N ALA A 115 -10.17 11.61 -10.01
CA ALA A 115 -9.80 11.36 -8.61
C ALA A 115 -8.85 10.17 -8.45
N PHE A 116 -9.12 9.06 -9.15
CA PHE A 116 -8.25 7.88 -9.09
C PHE A 116 -6.86 8.16 -9.65
N ARG A 117 -6.78 8.88 -10.72
CA ARG A 117 -5.51 9.26 -11.34
C ARG A 117 -4.69 10.15 -10.42
N HIS A 118 -5.36 11.11 -9.81
CA HIS A 118 -4.72 12.05 -8.88
C HIS A 118 -4.19 11.31 -7.65
N THR A 119 -5.03 10.47 -7.03
CA THR A 119 -4.62 9.70 -5.86
C THR A 119 -3.50 8.72 -6.18
N LEU A 120 -3.59 8.05 -7.33
CA LEU A 120 -2.53 7.16 -7.79
C LEU A 120 -1.20 7.91 -7.90
N HIS A 121 -1.22 9.09 -8.50
CA HIS A 121 -0.02 9.90 -8.67
C HIS A 121 0.60 10.27 -7.31
N GLU A 122 -0.22 10.72 -6.37
CA GLU A 122 0.24 11.08 -5.02
C GLU A 122 0.86 9.89 -4.30
N ILE A 123 0.20 8.73 -4.36
CA ILE A 123 0.71 7.51 -3.74
C ILE A 123 2.01 7.08 -4.41
N HIS A 124 2.07 7.14 -5.73
CA HIS A 124 3.26 6.76 -6.49
C HIS A 124 4.48 7.62 -6.13
N GLU A 125 4.28 8.94 -6.04
CA GLU A 125 5.36 9.85 -5.63
C GLU A 125 5.85 9.53 -4.22
N ARG A 126 4.92 9.22 -3.30
CA ARG A 126 5.29 8.86 -1.93
C ARG A 126 6.06 7.55 -1.89
N ILE A 127 5.64 6.57 -2.67
CA ILE A 127 6.31 5.27 -2.76
C ILE A 127 7.72 5.42 -3.32
N LYS A 128 7.92 6.25 -4.34
CA LYS A 128 9.26 6.49 -4.90
C LYS A 128 10.20 7.06 -3.84
N MET A 129 9.71 8.00 -3.04
CA MET A 129 10.51 8.57 -1.94
C MET A 129 10.80 7.53 -0.86
N PHE A 130 9.80 6.73 -0.50
CA PHE A 130 9.96 5.65 0.48
C PHE A 130 11.04 4.67 0.05
N VAL A 131 10.96 4.19 -1.19
CA VAL A 131 11.93 3.24 -1.76
C VAL A 131 13.34 3.84 -1.74
N LEU A 132 13.47 5.08 -2.17
CA LEU A 132 14.77 5.75 -2.22
C LEU A 132 15.42 5.84 -0.84
N VAL A 133 14.64 6.26 0.17
CA VAL A 133 15.14 6.41 1.54
C VAL A 133 15.47 5.06 2.17
N LYS A 134 14.56 4.10 2.09
CA LYS A 134 14.73 2.81 2.79
C LYS A 134 15.76 1.92 2.10
N LYS A 135 15.82 1.95 0.79
CA LYS A 135 16.83 1.23 0.03
C LYS A 135 18.24 1.71 0.37
N ASN A 136 18.45 3.02 0.46
CA ASN A 136 19.74 3.59 0.82
C ASN A 136 20.12 3.25 2.27
N THR A 137 19.14 3.22 3.17
CA THR A 137 19.36 2.86 4.56
C THR A 137 19.83 1.40 4.68
N GLU A 138 19.19 0.50 3.94
CA GLU A 138 19.56 -0.91 3.93
C GLU A 138 20.97 -1.12 3.38
N LYS A 139 21.33 -0.41 2.32
CA LYS A 139 22.67 -0.47 1.76
C LYS A 139 23.74 0.01 2.74
N ARG A 140 23.39 0.98 3.59
CA ARG A 140 24.31 1.56 4.56
C ARG A 140 24.63 0.59 5.69
N TYR A 141 23.70 -0.28 6.05
CA TYR A 141 23.82 -1.19 7.18
C TYR A 141 23.95 -2.67 6.80
N GLY A 142 23.78 -2.98 5.52
CA GLY A 142 23.77 -4.34 5.05
C GLY A 142 25.10 -4.74 4.35
#